data_78ff2f28d1f594d67cdb8cf0ed3afba5
#
_entry.id   78ff2f28d1f594d67cdb8cf0ed3afba5
#
_cell.length_a   1.000
_cell.length_b   1.000
_cell.length_c   1.000
_cell.angle_alpha   90.00
_cell.angle_beta   90.00
_cell.angle_gamma   90.00
#
_symmetry.space_group_name_H-M   'P 1'
#
loop_
_entity.id
_entity.type
_entity.pdbx_description
1 polymer ?
#
loop_
_entity_poly.entity_id
_entity_poly.type
_entity_poly.pdbx_seq_one_letter_code
_entity_poly.pdbx_strand_id
1 'polypeptide(L)'
;MPLYYFDVHDGTHITDKVGVALEDFEAAKLHAMHVAAIHSVNPKMIGSNGGAMVIVIRRPDNTVMASVRMSFNINIEKRET
;
A
#
# COMPACT_ATOMS: atom_id res chain seq x y z
N MET A 1 10.72 18.86 -8.33
CA MET A 1 10.00 17.58 -8.35
C MET A 1 8.79 17.67 -7.44
N PRO A 2 7.63 17.25 -7.90
CA PRO A 2 6.44 17.31 -7.05
C PRO A 2 6.55 16.38 -5.83
N LEU A 3 5.87 16.75 -4.77
CA LEU A 3 5.83 16.00 -3.53
C LEU A 3 4.55 15.15 -3.50
N TYR A 4 4.71 13.87 -3.13
CA TYR A 4 3.59 12.94 -3.01
C TYR A 4 3.60 12.32 -1.63
N TYR A 5 2.41 12.06 -1.09
CA TYR A 5 2.23 11.40 0.19
C TYR A 5 1.61 10.02 -0.04
N PHE A 6 2.02 9.05 0.75
CA PHE A 6 1.63 7.65 0.61
C PHE A 6 1.06 7.14 1.92
N ASP A 7 -0.25 7.15 2.03
CA ASP A 7 -0.93 6.67 3.23
C ASP A 7 -1.18 5.18 3.09
N VAL A 8 -0.98 4.43 4.15
CA VAL A 8 -1.12 2.97 4.15
C VAL A 8 -2.36 2.57 4.95
N HIS A 9 -3.20 1.75 4.35
CA HIS A 9 -4.38 1.18 4.98
C HIS A 9 -4.26 -0.34 4.90
N ASP A 10 -4.03 -0.97 6.04
CA ASP A 10 -3.80 -2.43 6.12
C ASP A 10 -4.46 -3.04 7.34
N GLY A 11 -5.59 -2.50 7.76
CA GLY A 11 -6.22 -2.81 9.03
C GLY A 11 -5.99 -1.72 10.06
N THR A 12 -4.89 -0.99 9.92
CA THR A 12 -4.64 0.27 10.61
C THR A 12 -4.36 1.33 9.57
N HIS A 13 -4.58 2.58 9.96
CA HIS A 13 -4.35 3.71 9.07
C HIS A 13 -3.04 4.39 9.45
N ILE A 14 -2.10 4.42 8.52
CA ILE A 14 -0.83 5.11 8.69
C ILE A 14 -0.81 6.29 7.73
N THR A 15 -0.84 7.50 8.28
CA THR A 15 -0.80 8.72 7.48
C THR A 15 0.65 9.15 7.27
N ASP A 16 1.03 9.34 6.01
CA ASP A 16 2.35 9.86 5.69
C ASP A 16 2.39 11.36 5.96
N LYS A 17 3.30 11.79 6.81
CA LYS A 17 3.48 13.20 7.18
C LYS A 17 4.73 13.82 6.60
N VAL A 18 5.53 13.04 5.90
CA VAL A 18 6.82 13.47 5.36
C VAL A 18 6.76 13.68 3.85
N GLY A 19 6.20 12.70 3.15
CA GLY A 19 6.11 12.72 1.71
C GLY A 19 7.42 12.37 1.02
N VAL A 20 7.34 12.18 -0.29
CA VAL A 20 8.50 11.85 -1.13
C VAL A 20 8.43 12.74 -2.37
N ALA A 21 9.54 13.38 -2.71
CA ALA A 21 9.66 14.12 -3.94
C ALA A 21 10.00 13.15 -5.07
N LEU A 22 9.16 13.10 -6.08
CA LEU A 22 9.30 12.17 -7.21
C LEU A 22 9.09 12.92 -8.51
N GLU A 23 9.68 12.40 -9.58
CA GLU A 23 9.74 13.08 -10.84
C GLU A 23 8.36 13.34 -11.44
N ASP A 24 7.48 12.32 -11.39
CA ASP A 24 6.15 12.40 -11.98
C ASP A 24 5.24 11.38 -11.32
N PHE A 25 3.98 11.34 -11.80
CA PHE A 25 2.99 10.42 -11.27
C PHE A 25 3.33 8.95 -11.53
N GLU A 26 3.98 8.64 -12.66
CA GLU A 26 4.41 7.27 -12.94
C GLU A 26 5.43 6.79 -11.90
N ALA A 27 6.36 7.65 -11.51
CA ALA A 27 7.30 7.36 -10.44
C ALA A 27 6.57 7.18 -9.11
N ALA A 28 5.52 7.97 -8.87
CA ALA A 28 4.71 7.83 -7.65
C ALA A 28 4.00 6.49 -7.60
N LYS A 29 3.45 6.03 -8.73
CA LYS A 29 2.82 4.70 -8.79
C LYS A 29 3.81 3.59 -8.47
N LEU A 30 5.00 3.65 -9.06
CA LEU A 30 6.04 2.65 -8.77
C LEU A 30 6.44 2.68 -7.31
N HIS A 31 6.56 3.87 -6.73
CA HIS A 31 6.89 3.99 -5.31
C HIS A 31 5.80 3.38 -4.42
N ALA A 32 4.54 3.61 -4.76
CA ALA A 32 3.42 3.02 -4.02
C ALA A 32 3.45 1.50 -4.07
N MET A 33 3.74 0.92 -5.23
CA MET A 33 3.89 -0.53 -5.37
C MET A 33 5.04 -1.06 -4.52
N HIS A 34 6.14 -0.32 -4.46
CA HIS A 34 7.28 -0.67 -3.63
C HIS A 34 6.93 -0.64 -2.15
N VAL A 35 6.22 0.40 -1.70
CA VAL A 35 5.76 0.50 -0.32
C VAL A 35 4.84 -0.68 0.03
N ALA A 36 3.91 -1.01 -0.86
CA ALA A 36 3.01 -2.14 -0.66
C ALA A 36 3.79 -3.46 -0.53
N ALA A 37 4.79 -3.66 -1.38
CA ALA A 37 5.61 -4.87 -1.34
C ALA A 37 6.38 -5.00 -0.02
N ILE A 38 6.94 -3.90 0.47
CA ILE A 38 7.67 -3.90 1.74
C ILE A 38 6.73 -4.25 2.89
N HIS A 39 5.55 -3.64 2.94
CA HIS A 39 4.59 -3.90 4.01
C HIS A 39 4.01 -5.30 3.94
N SER A 40 3.90 -5.88 2.74
CA SER A 40 3.30 -7.19 2.55
C SER A 40 4.11 -8.34 3.14
N VAL A 41 5.40 -8.13 3.44
CA VAL A 41 6.23 -9.17 4.05
C VAL A 41 6.03 -9.27 5.56
N ASN A 42 5.25 -8.40 6.16
CA ASN A 42 4.98 -8.44 7.58
C ASN A 42 3.78 -9.38 7.85
N PRO A 43 3.99 -10.51 8.55
CA PRO A 43 2.91 -11.48 8.78
C PRO A 43 1.71 -10.92 9.53
N LYS A 44 1.89 -9.87 10.31
CA LYS A 44 0.79 -9.24 11.05
C LYS A 44 -0.18 -8.51 10.14
N MET A 45 0.24 -8.18 8.94
CA MET A 45 -0.56 -7.48 7.95
C MET A 45 -1.45 -8.41 7.15
N ILE A 46 -1.10 -9.69 7.15
CA ILE A 46 -1.82 -10.72 6.42
C ILE A 46 -2.65 -11.50 7.43
N GLY A 47 -3.95 -11.52 7.27
CA GLY A 47 -4.82 -12.34 8.10
C GLY A 47 -4.53 -13.82 7.89
N SER A 48 -5.22 -14.67 8.65
CA SER A 48 -4.98 -16.12 8.59
C SER A 48 -5.20 -16.72 7.21
N ASN A 49 -6.08 -16.12 6.40
CA ASN A 49 -6.43 -16.65 5.07
C ASN A 49 -6.16 -15.62 3.97
N GLY A 50 -5.42 -14.57 4.28
CA GLY A 50 -5.12 -13.52 3.34
C GLY A 50 -5.53 -12.16 3.88
N GLY A 51 -5.44 -11.17 3.04
CA GLY A 51 -5.77 -9.81 3.41
C GLY A 51 -5.62 -8.86 2.24
N ALA A 52 -5.82 -7.59 2.51
CA ALA A 52 -5.66 -6.55 1.52
C ALA A 52 -4.99 -5.33 2.14
N MET A 53 -4.25 -4.62 1.32
CA MET A 53 -3.58 -3.39 1.68
C MET A 53 -3.87 -2.35 0.60
N VAL A 54 -4.10 -1.12 1.01
CA VAL A 54 -4.31 -0.02 0.07
C VAL A 54 -3.30 1.08 0.38
N ILE A 55 -2.59 1.52 -0.63
CA ILE A 55 -1.70 2.68 -0.55
C ILE A 55 -2.41 3.83 -1.27
N VAL A 56 -2.70 4.89 -0.55
CA VAL A 56 -3.34 6.07 -1.12
C VAL A 56 -2.28 7.10 -1.46
N ILE A 57 -2.24 7.52 -2.72
CA ILE A 57 -1.32 8.55 -3.18
C ILE A 57 -2.07 9.88 -3.14
N ARG A 58 -1.59 10.82 -2.36
CA ARG A 58 -2.20 12.15 -2.30
C ARG A 58 -1.18 13.26 -2.47
N ARG A 59 -1.69 14.41 -2.88
CA ARG A 59 -0.92 15.64 -3.01
C ARG A 59 -0.83 16.38 -1.69
N PRO A 60 0.08 17.38 -1.58
CA PRO A 60 0.16 18.21 -0.38
C PRO A 60 -1.13 18.91 0.00
N ASP A 61 -2.01 19.18 -0.96
CA ASP A 61 -3.32 19.81 -0.71
C ASP A 61 -4.39 18.79 -0.28
N ASN A 62 -3.98 17.55 0.01
CA ASN A 62 -4.84 16.43 0.39
C ASN A 62 -5.71 15.87 -0.74
N THR A 63 -5.50 16.30 -1.98
CA THR A 63 -6.19 15.70 -3.12
C THR A 63 -5.67 14.28 -3.33
N VAL A 64 -6.57 13.31 -3.34
CA VAL A 64 -6.23 11.92 -3.61
C VAL A 64 -6.03 11.76 -5.11
N MET A 65 -4.84 11.33 -5.50
CA MET A 65 -4.49 11.11 -6.91
C MET A 65 -4.89 9.73 -7.38
N ALA A 66 -4.65 8.71 -6.54
CA ALA A 66 -4.89 7.32 -6.88
C ALA A 66 -4.77 6.46 -5.63
N SER A 67 -5.14 5.20 -5.77
CA SER A 67 -4.86 4.19 -4.76
C SER A 67 -4.35 2.93 -5.43
N VAL A 68 -3.41 2.27 -4.77
CA VAL A 68 -2.86 0.98 -5.19
C VAL A 68 -3.32 -0.06 -4.19
N ARG A 69 -4.02 -1.08 -4.68
CA ARG A 69 -4.52 -2.14 -3.83
C ARG A 69 -3.75 -3.43 -4.10
N MET A 70 -3.27 -4.05 -3.03
CA MET A 70 -2.62 -5.35 -3.09
C MET A 70 -3.41 -6.31 -2.22
N SER A 71 -3.77 -7.46 -2.79
CA SER A 71 -4.58 -8.48 -2.10
C SER A 71 -3.83 -9.79 -2.06
N PHE A 72 -4.06 -10.54 -1.00
CA PHE A 72 -3.50 -11.87 -0.81
C PHE A 72 -4.62 -12.82 -0.47
N ASN A 73 -4.64 -13.98 -1.13
CA ASN A 73 -5.56 -15.05 -0.81
C ASN A 73 -4.79 -16.32 -0.60
N ILE A 74 -5.17 -17.06 0.43
CA ILE A 74 -4.64 -18.39 0.67
C ILE A 74 -5.74 -19.38 0.32
N ASN A 75 -5.51 -20.14 -0.75
CA ASN A 75 -6.41 -21.19 -1.19
C ASN A 75 -5.95 -22.51 -0.61
N ILE A 76 -6.76 -23.08 0.26
CA ILE A 76 -6.45 -24.39 0.85
C ILE A 76 -7.15 -25.45 -0.01
N GLU A 77 -6.38 -26.07 -0.90
CA GLU A 77 -6.90 -27.09 -1.82
C GLU A 77 -7.20 -28.39 -1.11
N LYS A 78 -6.38 -28.72 -0.11
CA LYS A 78 -6.54 -29.95 0.64
C LYS A 78 -6.17 -29.70 2.09
N ARG A 79 -7.09 -30.02 2.98
CA ARG A 79 -6.87 -29.86 4.40
C ARG A 79 -6.32 -31.15 5.00
N GLU A 80 -5.18 -31.05 5.63
CA GLU A 80 -4.62 -32.15 6.38
C GLU A 80 -5.23 -32.18 7.79
N THR A 81 -5.54 -33.38 8.24
CA THR A 81 -6.10 -33.62 9.56
C THR A 81 -5.20 -34.51 10.40
#